data_14fadb609dd750f2875df7c6bb1171ce
#
_entry.id   14fadb609dd750f2875df7c6bb1171ce
#
_cell.length_a   1.000
_cell.length_b   1.000
_cell.length_c   1.000
_cell.angle_alpha   90.00
_cell.angle_beta   90.00
_cell.angle_gamma   90.00
#
_symmetry.space_group_name_H-M   'P 1'
#
loop_
_entity.id
_entity.type
_entity.pdbx_description
1 polymer ?
#
loop_
_entity_poly.entity_id
_entity_poly.type
_entity_poly.pdbx_seq_one_letter_code
_entity_poly.pdbx_strand_id
1 'polypeptide(L)'
;MKKVVFLVLILALLLGVGCTKAVRYSEDEIKTFSPEMQENIRKGQVVLGMSPQEVRYAWGSPDSVRILEPYDGKQLEEWIYSTLPVYGTRLLLFYDGRLLYIRGSF
;
A
#
# COMPACT_ATOMS: atom_id res chain seq x y z
N MET A 1 -22.46 37.17 15.15
CA MET A 1 -21.16 37.11 14.48
C MET A 1 -20.22 36.08 15.12
N LYS A 2 -20.14 36.01 16.45
CA LYS A 2 -19.26 35.01 17.11
C LYS A 2 -19.64 33.57 16.80
N LYS A 3 -20.93 33.25 16.64
CA LYS A 3 -21.41 31.90 16.32
C LYS A 3 -21.01 31.45 14.91
N VAL A 4 -20.93 32.35 13.95
CA VAL A 4 -20.54 32.03 12.57
C VAL A 4 -19.05 31.70 12.48
N VAL A 5 -18.23 32.47 13.19
CA VAL A 5 -16.77 32.23 13.24
C VAL A 5 -16.48 30.86 13.89
N PHE A 6 -17.21 30.52 14.94
CA PHE A 6 -17.06 29.23 15.61
C PHE A 6 -17.44 28.06 14.70
N LEU A 7 -18.51 28.19 13.94
CA LEU A 7 -18.96 27.18 12.97
C LEU A 7 -17.93 26.98 11.85
N VAL A 8 -17.35 28.06 11.35
CA VAL A 8 -16.33 27.98 10.31
C VAL A 8 -15.07 27.26 10.81
N LEU A 9 -14.67 27.53 12.05
CA LEU A 9 -13.53 26.86 12.67
C LEU A 9 -13.77 25.35 12.83
N ILE A 10 -14.95 24.93 13.27
CA ILE A 10 -15.32 23.52 13.41
C ILE A 10 -15.31 22.85 12.03
N LEU A 11 -15.84 23.48 11.01
CA LEU A 11 -15.88 22.95 9.66
C LEU A 11 -14.45 22.77 9.10
N ALA A 12 -13.56 23.71 9.35
CA ALA A 12 -12.17 23.63 8.93
C ALA A 12 -11.44 22.45 9.61
N LEU A 13 -11.71 22.23 10.90
CA LEU A 13 -11.15 21.09 11.63
C LEU A 13 -11.65 19.75 11.07
N LEU A 14 -12.92 19.66 10.74
CA LEU A 14 -13.51 18.45 10.14
C LEU A 14 -12.91 18.16 8.76
N LEU A 15 -12.72 19.17 7.95
CA LEU A 15 -12.10 19.03 6.63
C LEU A 15 -10.61 18.61 6.74
N GLY A 16 -9.90 19.13 7.74
CA GLY A 16 -8.53 18.74 8.00
C GLY A 16 -8.38 17.28 8.36
N VAL A 17 -9.30 16.73 9.15
CA VAL A 17 -9.29 15.30 9.53
C VAL A 17 -9.63 14.43 8.33
N GLY A 18 -10.51 14.86 7.43
CA GLY A 18 -10.90 14.12 6.24
C GLY A 18 -9.78 13.96 5.20
N CYS A 19 -8.72 14.76 5.28
CA CYS A 19 -7.59 14.70 4.34
C CYS A 19 -6.48 13.77 4.78
N THR A 20 -6.57 13.13 5.96
CA THR A 20 -5.55 12.21 6.45
C THR A 20 -5.62 10.90 5.67
N LYS A 21 -4.48 10.43 5.15
CA LYS A 21 -4.41 9.12 4.50
C LYS A 21 -4.79 8.02 5.48
N ALA A 22 -5.57 7.06 5.01
CA ALA A 22 -5.89 5.89 5.80
C ALA A 22 -4.60 5.15 6.17
N VAL A 23 -4.42 4.88 7.46
CA VAL A 23 -3.26 4.12 7.93
C VAL A 23 -3.52 2.65 7.64
N ARG A 24 -2.63 2.01 6.88
CA ARG A 24 -2.76 0.61 6.46
C ARG A 24 -2.13 -0.36 7.45
N TYR A 25 -1.48 0.16 8.46
CA TYR A 25 -0.76 -0.63 9.46
C TYR A 25 -0.74 0.14 10.79
N SER A 26 -0.56 -0.58 11.87
CA SER A 26 -0.22 0.03 13.16
C SER A 26 1.29 -0.12 13.40
N GLU A 27 1.86 0.73 14.24
CA GLU A 27 3.27 0.62 14.61
C GLU A 27 3.57 -0.72 15.28
N ASP A 28 2.61 -1.27 16.03
CA ASP A 28 2.75 -2.59 16.65
C ASP A 28 2.85 -3.71 15.61
N GLU A 29 2.14 -3.59 14.50
CA GLU A 29 2.15 -4.62 13.47
C GLU A 29 3.50 -4.72 12.75
N ILE A 30 4.21 -3.61 12.63
CA ILE A 30 5.49 -3.57 11.90
C ILE A 30 6.71 -3.57 12.80
N LYS A 31 6.54 -3.52 14.11
CA LYS A 31 7.68 -3.39 15.06
C LYS A 31 8.65 -4.56 15.01
N THR A 32 8.20 -5.74 14.57
CA THR A 32 9.04 -6.93 14.47
C THR A 32 9.87 -6.98 13.19
N PHE A 33 9.56 -6.12 12.23
CA PHE A 33 10.32 -6.05 10.99
C PHE A 33 11.64 -5.30 11.21
N SER A 34 12.59 -5.47 10.27
CA SER A 34 13.84 -4.73 10.32
C SER A 34 13.58 -3.21 10.25
N PRO A 35 14.48 -2.38 10.80
CA PRO A 35 14.33 -0.92 10.69
C PRO A 35 14.19 -0.44 9.25
N GLU A 36 14.92 -1.06 8.32
CA GLU A 36 14.83 -0.74 6.90
C GLU A 36 13.46 -1.05 6.33
N MET A 37 12.91 -2.22 6.67
CA MET A 37 11.57 -2.61 6.21
C MET A 37 10.50 -1.69 6.78
N GLN A 38 10.60 -1.35 8.06
CA GLN A 38 9.67 -0.41 8.69
C GLN A 38 9.66 0.93 7.95
N GLU A 39 10.85 1.42 7.61
CA GLU A 39 10.98 2.69 6.89
C GLU A 39 10.37 2.61 5.49
N ASN A 40 10.60 1.51 4.78
CA ASN A 40 9.99 1.28 3.46
C ASN A 40 8.47 1.32 3.54
N ILE A 41 7.90 0.66 4.55
CA ILE A 41 6.45 0.64 4.75
C ILE A 41 5.92 2.04 5.05
N ARG A 42 6.59 2.78 5.93
CA ARG A 42 6.17 4.14 6.28
C ARG A 42 6.20 5.08 5.09
N LYS A 43 7.18 4.93 4.22
CA LYS A 43 7.32 5.75 3.01
C LYS A 43 6.44 5.27 1.86
N GLY A 44 5.78 4.13 1.99
CA GLY A 44 5.00 3.55 0.91
C GLY A 44 5.87 3.04 -0.23
N GLN A 45 7.06 2.57 0.07
CA GLN A 45 7.99 2.02 -0.91
C GLN A 45 7.92 0.50 -0.91
N VAL A 46 7.70 -0.06 -2.10
CA VAL A 46 7.72 -1.50 -2.33
C VAL A 46 9.04 -1.87 -2.97
N VAL A 47 9.72 -2.84 -2.38
CA VAL A 47 11.02 -3.30 -2.87
C VAL A 47 11.00 -4.81 -3.11
N LEU A 48 11.89 -5.28 -3.97
CA LEU A 48 12.02 -6.71 -4.26
C LEU A 48 12.37 -7.46 -2.98
N GLY A 49 11.83 -8.67 -2.85
CA GLY A 49 12.01 -9.49 -1.67
C GLY A 49 10.94 -9.32 -0.60
N MET A 50 10.06 -8.34 -0.73
CA MET A 50 8.94 -8.16 0.19
C MET A 50 7.97 -9.33 0.13
N SER A 51 7.40 -9.69 1.29
CA SER A 51 6.27 -10.61 1.35
C SER A 51 4.99 -9.91 0.91
N PRO A 52 3.93 -10.66 0.55
CA PRO A 52 2.62 -10.06 0.26
C PRO A 52 2.10 -9.19 1.41
N GLN A 53 2.30 -9.61 2.64
CA GLN A 53 1.87 -8.84 3.80
C GLN A 53 2.60 -7.50 3.89
N GLU A 54 3.90 -7.49 3.67
CA GLU A 54 4.69 -6.27 3.69
C GLU A 54 4.27 -5.30 2.58
N VAL A 55 3.96 -5.83 1.39
CA VAL A 55 3.45 -5.02 0.29
C VAL A 55 2.09 -4.41 0.65
N ARG A 56 1.22 -5.19 1.30
CA ARG A 56 -0.09 -4.66 1.74
C ARG A 56 0.04 -3.53 2.74
N TYR A 57 1.01 -3.61 3.63
CA TYR A 57 1.28 -2.52 4.56
C TYR A 57 1.76 -1.27 3.84
N ALA A 58 2.59 -1.43 2.81
CA ALA A 58 3.13 -0.29 2.07
C ALA A 58 2.12 0.33 1.10
N TRP A 59 1.41 -0.50 0.32
CA TRP A 59 0.54 -0.04 -0.76
C TRP A 59 -0.94 -0.31 -0.56
N GLY A 60 -1.31 -1.13 0.41
CA GLY A 60 -2.68 -1.59 0.58
C GLY A 60 -3.00 -2.81 -0.27
N SER A 61 -4.26 -3.19 -0.30
CA SER A 61 -4.70 -4.36 -1.07
C SER A 61 -4.67 -4.06 -2.56
N PRO A 62 -4.27 -5.05 -3.39
CA PRO A 62 -4.32 -4.88 -4.83
C PRO A 62 -5.76 -4.88 -5.35
N ASP A 63 -5.95 -4.36 -6.55
CA ASP A 63 -7.26 -4.39 -7.19
C ASP A 63 -7.64 -5.78 -7.65
N SER A 64 -6.65 -6.57 -8.06
CA SER A 64 -6.89 -7.98 -8.39
C SER A 64 -5.67 -8.82 -8.08
N VAL A 65 -5.93 -10.10 -7.82
CA VAL A 65 -4.92 -11.12 -7.52
C VAL A 65 -5.17 -12.30 -8.44
N ARG A 66 -4.14 -12.79 -9.10
CA ARG A 66 -4.19 -13.98 -9.94
C ARG A 66 -3.19 -15.00 -9.42
N ILE A 67 -3.67 -16.18 -9.13
CA ILE A 67 -2.81 -17.31 -8.80
C ILE A 67 -2.45 -17.99 -10.12
N LEU A 68 -1.16 -17.99 -10.43
CA LEU A 68 -0.66 -18.57 -11.68
C LEU A 68 -0.25 -20.02 -11.45
N GLU A 69 0.01 -20.73 -12.57
CA GLU A 69 0.55 -22.09 -12.51
C GLU A 69 1.86 -22.09 -11.71
N PRO A 70 2.06 -23.04 -10.78
CA PRO A 70 3.32 -23.11 -10.05
C PRO A 70 4.50 -23.27 -11.01
N TYR A 71 5.59 -22.64 -10.68
CA TYR A 71 6.83 -22.79 -11.43
C TYR A 71 7.86 -23.50 -10.55
N ASP A 72 8.40 -24.60 -11.07
CA ASP A 72 9.39 -25.41 -10.35
C ASP A 72 8.89 -25.82 -8.96
N GLY A 73 7.60 -26.15 -8.85
CA GLY A 73 6.97 -26.57 -7.60
C GLY A 73 6.66 -25.43 -6.62
N LYS A 74 6.97 -24.18 -6.98
CA LYS A 74 6.77 -23.04 -6.11
C LYS A 74 5.66 -22.12 -6.63
N GLN A 75 4.92 -21.53 -5.72
CA GLN A 75 3.76 -20.72 -6.06
C GLN A 75 4.15 -19.42 -6.74
N LEU A 76 3.41 -19.09 -7.81
CA LEU A 76 3.45 -17.79 -8.47
C LEU A 76 2.14 -17.07 -8.23
N GLU A 77 2.22 -15.80 -7.90
CA GLU A 77 1.06 -14.97 -7.63
C GLU A 77 1.28 -13.59 -8.25
N GLU A 78 0.30 -13.13 -8.99
CA GLU A 78 0.36 -11.84 -9.67
C GLU A 78 -0.62 -10.87 -9.04
N TRP A 79 -0.15 -9.71 -8.64
CA TRP A 79 -0.98 -8.64 -8.08
C TRP A 79 -1.04 -7.48 -9.05
N ILE A 80 -2.25 -6.96 -9.24
CA ILE A 80 -2.48 -5.83 -10.14
C ILE A 80 -3.03 -4.67 -9.33
N TYR A 81 -2.32 -3.56 -9.40
CA TYR A 81 -2.77 -2.28 -8.84
C TYR A 81 -3.13 -1.38 -10.00
N SER A 82 -4.41 -1.04 -10.11
CA SER A 82 -4.88 -0.08 -11.10
C SER A 82 -4.80 1.31 -10.50
N THR A 83 -3.99 2.16 -11.10
CA THR A 83 -3.99 3.57 -10.74
C THR A 83 -5.07 4.28 -11.54
N LEU A 84 -5.25 5.58 -11.34
CA LEU A 84 -6.21 6.34 -12.13
C LEU A 84 -5.98 6.09 -13.63
N PRO A 85 -7.04 6.14 -14.48
CA PRO A 85 -6.94 5.76 -15.88
C PRO A 85 -5.80 6.41 -16.65
N VAL A 86 -5.30 7.55 -16.17
CA VAL A 86 -4.22 8.31 -16.81
C VAL A 86 -2.85 7.74 -16.51
N TYR A 87 -2.69 6.99 -15.41
CA TYR A 87 -1.38 6.58 -14.90
C TYR A 87 -1.03 5.11 -15.11
N GLY A 88 -1.96 4.33 -15.63
CA GLY A 88 -1.69 2.94 -15.99
C GLY A 88 -1.82 1.96 -14.83
N THR A 89 -1.20 0.82 -14.99
CA THR A 89 -1.33 -0.33 -14.11
C THR A 89 0.04 -0.76 -13.61
N ARG A 90 0.13 -1.11 -12.33
CA ARG A 90 1.33 -1.72 -11.74
C ARG A 90 1.07 -3.19 -11.52
N LEU A 91 2.04 -4.00 -11.93
CA LEU A 91 1.96 -5.45 -11.80
C LEU A 91 3.11 -5.92 -10.92
N LEU A 92 2.77 -6.70 -9.91
CA LEU A 92 3.75 -7.31 -9.01
C LEU A 92 3.68 -8.82 -9.16
N LEU A 93 4.84 -9.46 -9.25
CA LEU A 93 4.92 -10.90 -9.33
C LEU A 93 5.64 -11.43 -8.09
N PHE A 94 4.94 -12.28 -7.33
CA PHE A 94 5.49 -12.96 -6.17
C PHE A 94 5.83 -14.38 -6.54
N TYR A 95 7.01 -14.81 -6.14
CA TYR A 95 7.48 -16.16 -6.31
C TYR A 95 7.90 -16.72 -4.96
N ASP A 96 7.30 -17.84 -4.58
CA ASP A 96 7.56 -18.48 -3.30
C ASP A 96 7.40 -17.52 -2.12
N GLY A 97 6.37 -16.66 -2.17
CA GLY A 97 6.04 -15.73 -1.10
C GLY A 97 6.94 -14.50 -1.02
N ARG A 98 7.72 -14.23 -2.07
CA ARG A 98 8.59 -13.05 -2.12
C ARG A 98 8.41 -12.30 -3.43
N LEU A 99 8.42 -10.97 -3.36
CA LEU A 99 8.29 -10.14 -4.54
C LEU A 99 9.52 -10.29 -5.42
N LEU A 100 9.31 -10.81 -6.62
CA LEU A 100 10.36 -11.08 -7.59
C LEU A 100 10.48 -9.99 -8.65
N TYR A 101 9.37 -9.36 -9.01
CA TYR A 101 9.33 -8.48 -10.18
C TYR A 101 8.25 -7.42 -10.03
N ILE A 102 8.58 -6.21 -10.44
CA ILE A 102 7.66 -5.08 -10.49
C ILE A 102 7.65 -4.53 -11.90
N ARG A 103 6.46 -4.42 -12.48
CA ARG A 103 6.26 -3.84 -13.81
C ARG A 103 5.19 -2.77 -13.75
N GLY A 104 5.36 -1.74 -14.55
CA GLY A 104 4.34 -0.72 -14.71
C GLY A 104 4.93 0.64 -15.01
N SER A 105 4.05 1.53 -15.44
CA SER A 105 4.38 2.94 -15.62
C SER A 105 4.14 3.69 -14.31
N PHE A 106 5.10 4.44 -13.90
CA PHE A 106 5.04 5.26 -12.70
C PHE A 106 4.90 6.72 -13.04
#